data_c07992832fac1c3fd82ce001e2d511a4
#
_entry.id   c07992832fac1c3fd82ce001e2d511a4
#
_cell.length_a   1.000
_cell.length_b   1.000
_cell.length_c   1.000
_cell.angle_alpha   90.00
_cell.angle_beta   90.00
_cell.angle_gamma   90.00
#
_symmetry.space_group_name_H-M   'P 1'
#
loop_
_entity.id
_entity.type
_entity.pdbx_description
1 polymer ?
#
loop_
_entity_poly.entity_id
_entity_poly.type
_entity_poly.pdbx_seq_one_letter_code
_entity_poly.pdbx_strand_id
1 'polypeptide(L)'
;MAIFNAPMDLARHEHQAILAALEIKSQMQEADLDIDIGIGINTGEAVIGNMGSDTRFDYTAIGDAVNLAARLESSCKEVGKDLVIGEETIKYYHGTMYQKLDSIRVKGKEKPIKIYTIWLDKCEYWPYNSREECAKGSALINLLYIRS
;
A
#
# COMPACT_ATOMS: atom_id res chain seq x y z
N MET A 1 2.32 -9.54 -3.74
CA MET A 1 2.94 -8.23 -3.40
C MET A 1 3.13 -7.44 -4.69
N ALA A 2 2.82 -6.14 -4.68
CA ALA A 2 3.14 -5.22 -5.77
C ALA A 2 4.04 -4.10 -5.23
N ILE A 3 4.98 -3.65 -6.05
CA ILE A 3 5.98 -2.63 -5.69
C ILE A 3 5.77 -1.44 -6.63
N PHE A 4 5.63 -0.24 -6.07
CA PHE A 4 5.50 1.01 -6.80
C PHE A 4 6.77 1.84 -6.62
N ASN A 5 7.19 2.58 -7.63
CA ASN A 5 8.42 3.37 -7.69
C ASN A 5 9.71 2.51 -7.80
N ALA A 6 9.59 1.31 -8.36
CA ALA A 6 10.73 0.47 -8.73
C ALA A 6 10.31 -0.59 -9.76
N PRO A 7 11.17 -0.93 -10.74
CA PRO A 7 12.54 -0.45 -10.94
C PRO A 7 12.63 0.94 -11.57
N MET A 8 11.51 1.52 -11.98
CA MET A 8 11.43 2.87 -12.56
C MET A 8 10.78 3.82 -11.58
N ASP A 9 11.23 5.06 -11.57
CA ASP A 9 10.63 6.11 -10.76
C ASP A 9 9.19 6.35 -11.19
N LEU A 10 8.29 6.39 -10.22
CA LEU A 10 6.87 6.64 -10.42
C LEU A 10 6.43 7.84 -9.59
N ALA A 11 5.98 8.87 -10.29
CA ALA A 11 5.45 10.06 -9.65
C ALA A 11 4.24 9.75 -8.77
N ARG A 12 4.21 10.32 -7.56
CA ARG A 12 3.10 10.12 -6.61
C ARG A 12 2.76 8.64 -6.39
N HIS A 13 3.79 7.82 -6.26
CA HIS A 13 3.65 6.37 -6.13
C HIS A 13 2.75 5.95 -4.96
N GLU A 14 2.68 6.74 -3.89
CA GLU A 14 1.77 6.53 -2.76
C GLU A 14 0.30 6.61 -3.21
N HIS A 15 -0.01 7.66 -3.97
CA HIS A 15 -1.34 7.84 -4.51
C HIS A 15 -1.70 6.75 -5.52
N GLN A 16 -0.76 6.36 -6.39
CA GLN A 16 -0.96 5.29 -7.37
C GLN A 16 -1.21 3.94 -6.70
N ALA A 17 -0.49 3.64 -5.61
CA ALA A 17 -0.71 2.41 -4.85
C ALA A 17 -2.11 2.36 -4.22
N ILE A 18 -2.59 3.49 -3.70
CA ILE A 18 -3.95 3.60 -3.15
C ILE A 18 -5.00 3.43 -4.25
N LEU A 19 -4.84 4.10 -5.40
CA LEU A 19 -5.75 3.96 -6.53
C LEU A 19 -5.82 2.50 -7.02
N ALA A 20 -4.67 1.83 -7.15
CA ALA A 20 -4.63 0.42 -7.54
C ALA A 20 -5.37 -0.48 -6.54
N ALA A 21 -5.24 -0.23 -5.24
CA ALA A 21 -5.98 -0.97 -4.22
C ALA A 21 -7.49 -0.75 -4.32
N LEU A 22 -7.92 0.48 -4.56
CA LEU A 22 -9.33 0.81 -4.73
C LEU A 22 -9.92 0.16 -5.99
N GLU A 23 -9.16 0.17 -7.09
CA GLU A 23 -9.54 -0.49 -8.34
C GLU A 23 -9.70 -2.00 -8.17
N ILE A 24 -8.75 -2.66 -7.50
CA ILE A 24 -8.84 -4.09 -7.18
C ILE A 24 -10.12 -4.39 -6.40
N LYS A 25 -10.44 -3.60 -5.38
CA LYS A 25 -11.65 -3.78 -4.58
C LYS A 25 -12.91 -3.61 -5.43
N SER A 26 -12.98 -2.59 -6.28
CA SER A 26 -14.11 -2.34 -7.18
C SER A 26 -14.32 -3.52 -8.13
N GLN A 27 -13.26 -3.97 -8.79
CA GLN A 27 -13.34 -5.09 -9.74
C GLN A 27 -13.76 -6.41 -9.07
N MET A 28 -13.32 -6.65 -7.84
CA MET A 28 -13.73 -7.85 -7.10
C MET A 28 -15.21 -7.81 -6.71
N GLN A 29 -15.72 -6.63 -6.32
CA GLN A 29 -17.13 -6.45 -6.03
C GLN A 29 -18.00 -6.62 -7.27
N GLU A 30 -17.57 -6.07 -8.41
CA GLU A 30 -18.27 -6.20 -9.70
C GLU A 30 -18.29 -7.64 -10.22
N ALA A 31 -17.23 -8.38 -9.96
CA ALA A 31 -17.11 -9.79 -10.38
C ALA A 31 -17.89 -10.76 -9.50
N ASP A 32 -18.57 -10.26 -8.43
CA ASP A 32 -19.34 -11.06 -7.48
C ASP A 32 -18.57 -12.29 -6.94
N LEU A 33 -17.26 -12.06 -6.70
CA LEU A 33 -16.39 -13.11 -6.17
C LEU A 33 -16.58 -13.20 -4.65
N ASP A 34 -16.96 -14.37 -4.17
CA ASP A 34 -17.04 -14.68 -2.74
C ASP A 34 -15.62 -14.89 -2.15
N ILE A 35 -14.79 -13.85 -2.25
CA ILE A 35 -13.41 -13.86 -1.78
C ILE A 35 -13.17 -12.61 -0.93
N ASP A 36 -12.87 -12.83 0.32
CA ASP A 36 -12.40 -11.76 1.20
C ASP A 36 -10.93 -11.49 0.97
N ILE A 37 -10.59 -10.24 0.65
CA ILE A 37 -9.19 -9.81 0.53
C ILE A 37 -8.82 -8.82 1.62
N GLY A 38 -7.59 -8.92 2.11
CA GLY A 38 -6.94 -7.87 2.90
C GLY A 38 -5.87 -7.18 2.07
N ILE A 39 -5.83 -5.85 2.13
CA ILE A 39 -4.82 -5.03 1.43
C ILE A 39 -4.09 -4.16 2.45
N GLY A 40 -2.78 -4.33 2.54
CA GLY A 40 -1.90 -3.48 3.35
C GLY A 40 -1.00 -2.61 2.47
N ILE A 41 -1.01 -1.30 2.67
CA ILE A 41 -0.14 -0.37 1.93
C ILE A 41 0.79 0.34 2.90
N ASN A 42 2.08 0.32 2.59
CA ASN A 42 3.08 1.06 3.35
C ASN A 42 4.16 1.67 2.45
N THR A 43 4.66 2.82 2.85
CA THR A 43 5.76 3.53 2.18
C THR A 43 6.99 3.47 3.05
N GLY A 44 8.16 3.22 2.45
CA GLY A 44 9.42 3.25 3.15
C GLY A 44 10.57 2.72 2.32
N GLU A 45 11.77 2.78 2.88
CA GLU A 45 12.97 2.26 2.25
C GLU A 45 12.97 0.74 2.20
N ALA A 46 13.38 0.18 1.07
CA ALA A 46 13.59 -1.25 0.91
C ALA A 46 14.71 -1.51 -0.12
N VAL A 47 15.37 -2.64 0.06
CA VAL A 47 16.32 -3.16 -0.93
C VAL A 47 15.55 -4.00 -1.92
N ILE A 48 15.67 -3.67 -3.21
CA ILE A 48 14.98 -4.36 -4.29
C ILE A 48 16.00 -5.00 -5.21
N GLY A 49 15.75 -6.21 -5.61
CA GLY A 49 16.61 -6.92 -6.54
C GLY A 49 16.21 -8.37 -6.74
N ASN A 50 16.98 -9.02 -7.60
CA ASN A 50 16.88 -10.46 -7.77
C ASN A 50 17.52 -11.14 -6.56
N MET A 51 16.73 -11.86 -5.81
CA MET A 51 17.18 -12.61 -4.63
C MET A 51 16.86 -14.08 -4.81
N GLY A 52 17.79 -14.94 -4.47
CA GLY A 52 17.61 -16.38 -4.62
C GLY A 52 18.91 -17.15 -4.65
N SER A 53 18.84 -18.40 -5.08
CA SER A 53 19.96 -19.28 -5.32
C SER A 53 20.35 -19.28 -6.79
N ASP A 54 21.46 -19.94 -7.14
CA ASP A 54 21.98 -20.03 -8.52
C ASP A 54 20.96 -20.63 -9.52
N THR A 55 19.94 -21.30 -9.03
CA THR A 55 18.91 -21.96 -9.85
C THR A 55 17.53 -21.28 -9.82
N ARG A 56 17.30 -20.34 -8.88
CA ARG A 56 16.02 -19.64 -8.76
C ARG A 56 16.21 -18.24 -8.22
N PHE A 57 15.85 -17.26 -9.05
CA PHE A 57 15.87 -15.85 -8.68
C PHE A 57 14.43 -15.30 -8.69
N ASP A 58 14.06 -14.65 -7.60
CA ASP A 58 12.81 -13.91 -7.51
C ASP A 58 13.14 -12.42 -7.35
N TYR A 59 12.54 -11.57 -8.21
CA TYR A 59 12.63 -10.12 -8.05
C TYR A 59 11.73 -9.71 -6.89
N THR A 60 12.34 -9.27 -5.82
CA THR A 60 11.62 -8.99 -4.57
C THR A 60 12.20 -7.81 -3.81
N ALA A 61 11.49 -7.37 -2.78
CA ALA A 61 11.90 -6.32 -1.87
C ALA A 61 12.11 -6.87 -0.46
N ILE A 62 13.16 -6.40 0.21
CA ILE A 62 13.46 -6.72 1.62
C ILE A 62 13.63 -5.41 2.38
N GLY A 63 13.03 -5.35 3.57
CA GLY A 63 13.16 -4.21 4.48
C GLY A 63 12.04 -4.17 5.51
N ASP A 64 12.21 -3.30 6.50
CA ASP A 64 11.21 -3.08 7.54
C ASP A 64 9.87 -2.57 6.97
N ALA A 65 9.95 -1.77 5.89
CA ALA A 65 8.77 -1.26 5.21
C ALA A 65 7.94 -2.38 4.56
N VAL A 66 8.60 -3.41 4.02
CA VAL A 66 7.96 -4.61 3.44
C VAL A 66 7.25 -5.42 4.51
N ASN A 67 7.96 -5.69 5.61
CA ASN A 67 7.40 -6.42 6.75
C ASN A 67 6.21 -5.69 7.38
N LEU A 68 6.28 -4.34 7.41
CA LEU A 68 5.17 -3.54 7.90
C LEU A 68 3.95 -3.63 6.97
N ALA A 69 4.12 -3.56 5.66
CA ALA A 69 3.02 -3.71 4.70
C ALA A 69 2.29 -5.06 4.88
N ALA A 70 3.04 -6.16 5.04
CA ALA A 70 2.47 -7.48 5.31
C ALA A 70 1.69 -7.53 6.64
N ARG A 71 2.16 -6.82 7.67
CA ARG A 71 1.45 -6.74 8.96
C ARG A 71 0.20 -5.87 8.89
N LEU A 72 0.21 -4.80 8.10
CA LEU A 72 -0.98 -3.97 7.83
C LEU A 72 -2.05 -4.82 7.15
N GLU A 73 -1.67 -5.62 6.16
CA GLU A 73 -2.58 -6.58 5.51
C GLU A 73 -3.18 -7.53 6.55
N SER A 74 -2.34 -8.18 7.35
CA SER A 74 -2.81 -9.15 8.36
C SER A 74 -3.72 -8.51 9.41
N SER A 75 -3.55 -7.21 9.69
CA SER A 75 -4.41 -6.48 10.62
C SER A 75 -5.80 -6.14 10.04
N CYS A 76 -6.02 -6.29 8.74
CA CYS A 76 -7.31 -6.00 8.10
C CYS A 76 -8.48 -6.71 8.81
N LYS A 77 -8.31 -7.98 9.14
CA LYS A 77 -9.34 -8.77 9.84
C LYS A 77 -9.61 -8.26 11.25
N GLU A 78 -8.57 -7.83 11.98
CA GLU A 78 -8.70 -7.33 13.35
C GLU A 78 -9.45 -6.01 13.42
N VAL A 79 -9.22 -5.13 12.42
CA VAL A 79 -9.86 -3.81 12.36
C VAL A 79 -11.16 -3.80 11.55
N GLY A 80 -11.56 -4.93 10.96
CA GLY A 80 -12.78 -5.06 10.16
C GLY A 80 -12.77 -4.18 8.90
N LYS A 81 -11.62 -4.08 8.23
CA LYS A 81 -11.43 -3.30 7.00
C LYS A 81 -10.63 -4.10 5.98
N ASP A 82 -11.01 -3.98 4.71
CA ASP A 82 -10.31 -4.66 3.61
C ASP A 82 -9.04 -3.92 3.17
N LEU A 83 -8.89 -2.65 3.54
CA LEU A 83 -7.74 -1.82 3.19
C LEU A 83 -7.20 -1.11 4.43
N VAL A 84 -5.94 -1.36 4.75
CA VAL A 84 -5.22 -0.70 5.84
C VAL A 84 -3.94 -0.05 5.31
N ILE A 85 -3.76 1.23 5.64
CA ILE A 85 -2.70 2.10 5.11
C ILE A 85 -1.86 2.62 6.27
N GLY A 86 -0.55 2.53 6.12
CA GLY A 86 0.41 3.07 7.08
C GLY A 86 0.51 4.60 7.08
N GLU A 87 0.94 5.17 8.20
CA GLU A 87 1.06 6.63 8.38
C GLU A 87 1.96 7.27 7.34
N GLU A 88 3.07 6.62 6.94
CA GLU A 88 4.00 7.16 5.95
C GLU A 88 3.34 7.33 4.57
N THR A 89 2.50 6.39 4.15
CA THR A 89 1.76 6.49 2.89
C THR A 89 0.75 7.66 2.92
N ILE A 90 0.02 7.81 4.03
CA ILE A 90 -1.00 8.87 4.14
C ILE A 90 -0.39 10.28 4.13
N LYS A 91 0.83 10.48 4.62
CA LYS A 91 1.51 11.78 4.58
C LYS A 91 1.63 12.36 3.17
N TYR A 92 1.74 11.49 2.16
CA TYR A 92 1.90 11.86 0.76
C TYR A 92 0.63 11.64 -0.07
N TYR A 93 -0.46 11.22 0.58
CA TYR A 93 -1.74 11.07 -0.08
C TYR A 93 -2.48 12.41 -0.12
N HIS A 94 -2.74 12.91 -1.30
CA HIS A 94 -3.41 14.21 -1.52
C HIS A 94 -4.95 14.12 -1.53
N GLY A 95 -5.51 12.94 -1.33
CA GLY A 95 -6.96 12.77 -1.19
C GLY A 95 -7.46 13.15 0.20
N THR A 96 -8.71 13.59 0.29
CA THR A 96 -9.33 14.05 1.55
C THR A 96 -10.14 12.97 2.27
N MET A 97 -10.40 11.85 1.60
CA MET A 97 -11.34 10.82 2.07
C MET A 97 -10.64 9.65 2.75
N TYR A 98 -9.94 9.91 3.84
CA TYR A 98 -9.35 8.86 4.67
C TYR A 98 -9.84 8.95 6.12
N GLN A 99 -9.92 7.81 6.77
CA GLN A 99 -10.26 7.67 8.18
C GLN A 99 -9.05 7.15 8.93
N LYS A 100 -8.72 7.80 10.04
CA LYS A 100 -7.78 7.23 10.99
C LYS A 100 -8.47 6.08 11.74
N LEU A 101 -7.82 4.95 11.75
CA LEU A 101 -8.15 3.79 12.57
C LEU A 101 -7.36 3.85 13.89
N ASP A 102 -7.48 2.81 14.70
CA ASP A 102 -6.62 2.64 15.86
C ASP A 102 -5.16 2.47 15.45
N SER A 103 -4.27 2.39 16.42
CA SER A 103 -2.87 2.12 16.19
C SER A 103 -2.57 0.63 16.45
N ILE A 104 -1.73 0.04 15.62
CA ILE A 104 -1.27 -1.34 15.82
C ILE A 104 0.12 -1.37 16.46
N ARG A 105 0.32 -2.34 17.36
CA ARG A 105 1.65 -2.63 17.90
C ARG A 105 2.36 -3.61 16.97
N VAL A 106 3.54 -3.21 16.52
CA VAL A 106 4.37 -4.02 15.63
C VAL A 106 5.58 -4.50 16.40
N LYS A 107 5.84 -5.82 16.40
CA LYS A 107 7.01 -6.42 17.05
C LYS A 107 8.29 -5.76 16.49
N GLY A 108 9.13 -5.22 17.37
CA GLY A 108 10.35 -4.50 17.00
C GLY A 108 10.20 -2.99 16.81
N LYS A 109 9.01 -2.43 16.99
CA LYS A 109 8.79 -0.97 17.06
C LYS A 109 8.38 -0.59 18.48
N GLU A 110 9.06 0.40 19.07
CA GLU A 110 8.77 0.86 20.43
C GLU A 110 7.42 1.59 20.53
N LYS A 111 7.02 2.27 19.44
CA LYS A 111 5.78 3.04 19.40
C LYS A 111 4.75 2.35 18.51
N PRO A 112 3.46 2.41 18.91
CA PRO A 112 2.39 1.94 18.05
C PRO A 112 2.34 2.76 16.76
N ILE A 113 2.03 2.11 15.64
CA ILE A 113 1.96 2.74 14.32
C ILE A 113 0.51 3.12 14.07
N LYS A 114 0.28 4.38 13.70
CA LYS A 114 -1.04 4.85 13.30
C LYS A 114 -1.41 4.26 11.94
N ILE A 115 -2.63 3.79 11.84
CA ILE A 115 -3.15 3.18 10.64
C ILE A 115 -4.42 3.90 10.17
N TYR A 116 -4.66 3.80 8.87
CA TYR A 116 -5.71 4.53 8.18
C TYR A 116 -6.42 3.61 7.18
N THR A 117 -7.61 4.00 6.78
CA THR A 117 -8.33 3.41 5.63
C THR A 117 -8.94 4.52 4.78
N ILE A 118 -9.33 4.19 3.56
CA ILE A 118 -10.05 5.10 2.68
C ILE A 118 -11.55 4.79 2.76
N TRP A 119 -12.37 5.82 2.89
CA TRP A 119 -13.82 5.69 2.80
C TRP A 119 -14.22 5.55 1.32
N LEU A 120 -14.83 4.42 0.99
CA LEU A 120 -15.45 4.20 -0.31
C LEU A 120 -16.96 4.38 -0.19
N ASP A 121 -17.42 5.61 -0.01
CA ASP A 121 -18.80 5.94 -0.36
C ASP A 121 -18.77 6.52 -1.78
N LYS A 122 -19.07 5.64 -2.75
CA LYS A 122 -19.20 5.94 -4.19
C LYS A 122 -18.05 6.77 -4.76
N CYS A 123 -17.11 6.08 -5.40
CA CYS A 123 -16.07 6.69 -6.20
C CYS A 123 -16.65 7.68 -7.20
N GLU A 124 -16.63 8.98 -6.89
CA GLU A 124 -16.44 9.97 -7.93
C GLU A 124 -14.99 9.83 -8.37
N TYR A 125 -14.82 9.19 -9.49
CA TYR A 125 -13.58 9.02 -10.22
C TYR A 125 -12.96 10.40 -10.41
N TRP A 126 -11.91 10.72 -9.65
CA TRP A 126 -11.14 11.96 -9.89
C TRP A 126 -10.39 11.80 -11.21
N PRO A 127 -10.68 12.66 -12.23
CA PRO A 127 -10.02 12.56 -13.51
C PRO A 127 -8.51 12.82 -13.35
N TYR A 128 -7.72 11.86 -13.80
CA TYR A 128 -6.28 11.93 -13.94
C TYR A 128 -5.90 13.04 -14.93
N ASN A 129 -5.75 14.27 -14.48
CA ASN A 129 -5.25 15.36 -15.31
C ASN A 129 -4.55 16.45 -14.49
N SER A 130 -3.36 16.15 -13.99
CA SER A 130 -2.37 17.20 -13.68
C SER A 130 -0.98 16.59 -13.70
N ARG A 131 -0.33 16.75 -14.87
CA ARG A 131 1.04 16.28 -15.14
C ARG A 131 2.13 17.20 -14.58
N GLU A 132 1.85 18.09 -13.66
CA GLU A 132 2.82 19.05 -13.16
C GLU A 132 2.89 18.98 -11.64
N GLU A 133 3.91 18.35 -11.17
CA GLU A 133 4.67 18.45 -9.92
C GLU A 133 5.27 17.09 -9.55
N CYS A 134 6.27 16.70 -10.30
CA CYS A 134 7.09 15.57 -9.93
C CYS A 134 8.55 15.87 -10.20
N ALA A 135 9.21 16.38 -9.23
CA ALA A 135 10.66 16.31 -9.14
C ALA A 135 11.12 16.57 -7.71
N LYS A 136 11.24 15.51 -6.93
CA LYS A 136 12.29 15.39 -5.91
C LYS A 136 12.33 13.92 -5.51
N GLY A 137 13.37 13.24 -6.00
CA GLY A 137 13.59 11.83 -5.74
C GLY A 137 13.73 11.55 -4.25
N SER A 138 12.84 10.78 -3.73
CA SER A 138 13.08 10.03 -2.50
C SER A 138 13.14 8.55 -2.87
N ALA A 139 14.11 7.85 -2.33
CA ALA A 139 14.27 6.40 -2.49
C ALA A 139 13.17 5.60 -1.74
N LEU A 140 12.01 6.20 -1.53
CA LEU A 140 10.86 5.59 -0.89
C LEU A 140 10.06 4.82 -1.92
N ILE A 141 9.68 3.61 -1.56
CA ILE A 141 8.82 2.75 -2.37
C ILE A 141 7.51 2.47 -1.63
N ASN A 142 6.44 2.29 -2.39
CA ASN A 142 5.19 1.80 -1.86
C ASN A 142 5.04 0.31 -2.09
N LEU A 143 4.58 -0.35 -1.07
CA LEU A 143 4.35 -1.78 -1.04
C LEU A 143 2.88 -2.03 -0.81
N LEU A 144 2.27 -2.65 -1.78
CA LEU A 144 0.92 -3.17 -1.69
C LEU A 144 1.02 -4.68 -1.39
N TYR A 145 0.53 -5.09 -0.25
CA TYR A 145 0.47 -6.50 0.12
C TYR A 145 -0.98 -6.95 0.09
N ILE A 146 -1.27 -7.99 -0.69
CA ILE A 146 -2.62 -8.55 -0.87
C ILE A 146 -2.59 -10.01 -0.45
N ARG A 147 -3.58 -10.41 0.31
CA ARG A 147 -3.83 -11.81 0.67
C ARG A 147 -5.30 -12.13 0.40
N SER A 148 -5.52 -13.23 -0.24
CA SER A 148 -6.84 -13.87 -0.37
C SER A 148 -7.11 -14.79 0.81
#